data_ea747ac8227ad50416b2f941222f03a6
#
_entry.id   ea747ac8227ad50416b2f941222f03a6
#
_cell.length_a   1.000
_cell.length_b   1.000
_cell.length_c   1.000
_cell.angle_alpha   90.00
_cell.angle_beta   90.00
_cell.angle_gamma   90.00
#
_symmetry.space_group_name_H-M   'P 1'
#
loop_
_entity.id
_entity.type
_entity.pdbx_description
1 polymer ?
#
loop_
_entity_poly.entity_id
_entity_poly.type
_entity_poly.pdbx_seq_one_letter_code
_entity_poly.pdbx_strand_id
1 'polypeptide(L)'
;MNSRTIRIANLDHVVAWDEAEQHHVYLDAGDLVFKGNEIVHVGPGFAGTADSTIEGRGFMAIPGLINVHSHPFSEPANKGLTEEYGSDKLGQSSLYEYLTVFGLNPEDAGPSTQVALSELLKSGVTTITDLSMAREGWVDDLAKTGMRAVLCPMMRQGVWFTKNGHVVDYAWDEKAGEKAFAASMKTIDAALKHPSGRLGGMVGPAQIDTCREGFFKEAHQEAKKRGLPMQTHACQAVVEFHEMVRRHGKTPIEWLESIGVLGPDLVIGHGIFLNDHPQIHYPHSNDFELLRDSGAAVAHCPTVFARRGMVMNSIGRYMNAGITVGIGTDTFPHNMLDEIRLVCYLARVFTMNYKMGTTRHAFEAATIGGAKILRRPDLGRLAPGAKADFSLVDMSHPYMQPSHEPMRSLIYSAGDRAIRHVYVDGQQVVKDGKVLTVDVEAATAGLVEAQRKRLATVPQRDWAGRTADQLAPPVYGTKDRLPQSRPVT
;
A
#
# COMPACT_ATOMS: atom_id res chain seq x y z
N MET A 1 -14.32 5.80 26.37
CA MET A 1 -13.21 4.92 25.98
C MET A 1 -12.69 4.21 27.21
N ASN A 2 -12.41 2.93 27.12
CA ASN A 2 -11.98 2.12 28.26
C ASN A 2 -10.57 2.58 28.69
N SER A 3 -10.43 3.17 29.87
CA SER A 3 -9.16 3.71 30.39
C SER A 3 -8.26 2.62 31.01
N ARG A 4 -8.47 1.36 30.62
CA ARG A 4 -7.69 0.22 31.14
C ARG A 4 -6.23 0.32 30.73
N THR A 5 -5.37 0.06 31.72
CA THR A 5 -3.93 -0.11 31.51
C THR A 5 -3.62 -1.58 31.28
N ILE A 6 -3.06 -1.91 30.13
CA ILE A 6 -2.66 -3.28 29.76
C ILE A 6 -1.15 -3.32 29.66
N ARG A 7 -0.54 -4.32 30.31
CA ARG A 7 0.89 -4.60 30.25
C ARG A 7 1.11 -5.90 29.49
N ILE A 8 1.93 -5.85 28.44
CA ILE A 8 2.53 -7.03 27.84
C ILE A 8 3.92 -7.16 28.46
N ALA A 9 4.08 -8.15 29.33
CA ALA A 9 5.25 -8.28 30.19
C ALA A 9 6.22 -9.29 29.63
N ASN A 10 7.52 -9.12 29.92
CA ASN A 10 8.57 -10.09 29.62
C ASN A 10 8.72 -10.41 28.12
N LEU A 11 8.54 -9.40 27.25
CA LEU A 11 8.85 -9.56 25.82
C LEU A 11 10.34 -9.91 25.64
N ASP A 12 10.64 -10.85 24.74
CA ASP A 12 12.04 -11.23 24.45
C ASP A 12 12.78 -10.06 23.78
N HIS A 13 12.10 -9.33 22.87
CA HIS A 13 12.60 -8.13 22.24
C HIS A 13 11.48 -7.09 22.05
N VAL A 14 11.85 -5.80 22.12
CA VAL A 14 10.99 -4.71 21.71
C VAL A 14 11.74 -3.85 20.70
N VAL A 15 11.17 -3.64 19.51
CA VAL A 15 11.68 -2.67 18.52
C VAL A 15 11.17 -1.30 18.91
N ALA A 16 11.86 -0.67 19.85
CA ALA A 16 11.52 0.63 20.42
C ALA A 16 12.02 1.77 19.53
N TRP A 17 11.47 2.95 19.74
CA TRP A 17 11.94 4.18 19.10
C TRP A 17 12.89 4.93 20.03
N ASP A 18 14.09 5.21 19.55
CA ASP A 18 15.03 6.10 20.21
C ASP A 18 14.81 7.55 19.74
N GLU A 19 14.31 8.39 20.64
CA GLU A 19 14.00 9.78 20.33
C GLU A 19 15.26 10.64 20.13
N ALA A 20 16.38 10.29 20.76
CA ALA A 20 17.65 11.01 20.60
C ALA A 20 18.31 10.70 19.25
N GLU A 21 18.32 9.43 18.88
CA GLU A 21 18.97 8.94 17.67
C GLU A 21 18.03 8.93 16.44
N GLN A 22 16.72 9.18 16.64
CA GLN A 22 15.69 9.21 15.61
C GLN A 22 15.63 7.93 14.74
N HIS A 23 15.75 6.76 15.39
CA HIS A 23 15.65 5.46 14.74
C HIS A 23 15.17 4.35 15.67
N HIS A 24 14.80 3.20 15.09
CA HIS A 24 14.44 2.03 15.87
C HIS A 24 15.66 1.36 16.49
N VAL A 25 15.52 0.92 17.73
CA VAL A 25 16.51 0.15 18.48
C VAL A 25 15.88 -1.10 19.09
N TYR A 26 16.69 -2.13 19.35
CA TYR A 26 16.23 -3.26 20.15
C TYR A 26 16.39 -2.96 21.65
N LEU A 27 15.36 -3.30 22.40
CA LEU A 27 15.47 -3.53 23.84
C LEU A 27 15.35 -5.03 24.06
N ASP A 28 16.41 -5.63 24.60
CA ASP A 28 16.43 -7.04 24.99
C ASP A 28 15.73 -7.18 26.35
N ALA A 29 14.64 -7.90 26.38
CA ALA A 29 13.71 -8.03 27.49
C ALA A 29 13.05 -6.69 27.92
N GLY A 30 11.75 -6.64 27.89
CA GLY A 30 11.01 -5.44 28.28
C GLY A 30 9.52 -5.64 28.35
N ASP A 31 8.87 -4.58 28.79
CA ASP A 31 7.43 -4.47 28.81
C ASP A 31 6.95 -3.46 27.77
N LEU A 32 5.81 -3.72 27.20
CA LEU A 32 5.04 -2.75 26.44
C LEU A 32 3.74 -2.48 27.20
N VAL A 33 3.54 -1.25 27.68
CA VAL A 33 2.35 -0.89 28.45
C VAL A 33 1.58 0.20 27.73
N PHE A 34 0.28 0.02 27.61
CA PHE A 34 -0.60 1.01 27.00
C PHE A 34 -1.86 1.23 27.87
N LYS A 35 -2.37 2.46 27.81
CA LYS A 35 -3.60 2.86 28.50
C LYS A 35 -4.60 3.36 27.46
N GLY A 36 -5.72 2.66 27.33
CA GLY A 36 -6.67 2.92 26.27
C GLY A 36 -6.02 2.72 24.89
N ASN A 37 -5.76 3.80 24.17
CA ASN A 37 -5.17 3.76 22.82
C ASN A 37 -3.75 4.35 22.73
N GLU A 38 -3.10 4.60 23.86
CA GLU A 38 -1.80 5.27 23.92
C GLU A 38 -0.77 4.41 24.66
N ILE A 39 0.44 4.29 24.13
CA ILE A 39 1.58 3.66 24.79
C ILE A 39 2.05 4.58 25.92
N VAL A 40 2.18 4.03 27.13
CA VAL A 40 2.62 4.77 28.32
C VAL A 40 3.99 4.34 28.83
N HIS A 41 4.47 3.13 28.43
CA HIS A 41 5.79 2.65 28.81
C HIS A 41 6.31 1.65 27.79
N VAL A 42 7.60 1.72 27.50
CA VAL A 42 8.36 0.77 26.67
C VAL A 42 9.69 0.50 27.35
N GLY A 43 10.01 -0.76 27.59
CA GLY A 43 11.28 -1.19 28.18
C GLY A 43 11.14 -1.90 29.51
N PRO A 44 12.25 -2.21 30.20
CA PRO A 44 12.23 -2.91 31.49
C PRO A 44 11.71 -2.01 32.61
N GLY A 45 11.19 -2.63 33.67
CA GLY A 45 10.97 -1.95 34.96
C GLY A 45 9.73 -1.06 35.02
N PHE A 46 8.60 -1.46 34.43
CA PHE A 46 7.34 -0.77 34.66
C PHE A 46 6.93 -0.76 36.14
N ALA A 47 7.00 0.41 36.78
CA ALA A 47 6.69 0.58 38.21
C ALA A 47 5.22 0.87 38.48
N GLY A 48 4.38 1.04 37.46
CA GLY A 48 2.95 1.35 37.57
C GLY A 48 2.07 0.13 37.83
N THR A 49 0.78 0.36 38.03
CA THR A 49 -0.24 -0.69 38.14
C THR A 49 -0.90 -0.92 36.80
N ALA A 50 -1.05 -2.19 36.39
CA ALA A 50 -1.80 -2.58 35.21
C ALA A 50 -3.11 -3.28 35.62
N ASP A 51 -4.20 -2.96 34.93
CA ASP A 51 -5.49 -3.63 35.11
C ASP A 51 -5.47 -5.06 34.58
N SER A 52 -4.57 -5.34 33.62
CA SER A 52 -4.39 -6.65 33.02
C SER A 52 -2.94 -6.81 32.59
N THR A 53 -2.38 -8.00 32.81
CA THR A 53 -1.04 -8.38 32.34
C THR A 53 -1.14 -9.58 31.42
N ILE A 54 -0.50 -9.48 30.27
CA ILE A 54 -0.38 -10.52 29.25
C ILE A 54 1.10 -10.97 29.24
N GLU A 55 1.35 -12.28 29.29
CA GLU A 55 2.70 -12.83 29.16
C GLU A 55 3.21 -12.65 27.73
N GLY A 56 4.34 -11.97 27.57
CA GLY A 56 4.98 -11.66 26.31
C GLY A 56 6.22 -12.49 25.98
N ARG A 57 6.59 -13.42 26.87
CA ARG A 57 7.76 -14.30 26.64
C ARG A 57 7.58 -15.11 25.37
N GLY A 58 8.64 -15.19 24.57
CA GLY A 58 8.61 -15.81 23.26
C GLY A 58 8.11 -14.88 22.14
N PHE A 59 7.85 -13.60 22.44
CA PHE A 59 7.42 -12.64 21.46
C PHE A 59 8.40 -11.46 21.34
N MET A 60 8.51 -10.94 20.10
CA MET A 60 9.07 -9.62 19.80
C MET A 60 7.94 -8.66 19.47
N ALA A 61 7.90 -7.50 20.13
CA ALA A 61 6.99 -6.42 19.76
C ALA A 61 7.63 -5.52 18.68
N ILE A 62 6.88 -5.27 17.61
CA ILE A 62 7.25 -4.33 16.55
C ILE A 62 6.16 -3.27 16.40
N PRO A 63 6.49 -2.02 15.99
CA PRO A 63 5.47 -1.02 15.64
C PRO A 63 4.59 -1.53 14.52
N GLY A 64 3.34 -1.12 14.51
CA GLY A 64 2.42 -1.43 13.44
C GLY A 64 2.91 -0.88 12.10
N LEU A 65 2.86 -1.71 11.06
CA LEU A 65 3.27 -1.34 9.72
C LEU A 65 2.23 -0.41 9.09
N ILE A 66 2.70 0.53 8.28
CA ILE A 66 1.88 1.55 7.61
C ILE A 66 1.94 1.33 6.10
N ASN A 67 0.81 0.95 5.51
CA ASN A 67 0.62 0.83 4.07
C ASN A 67 0.17 2.17 3.50
N VAL A 68 1.03 2.87 2.79
CA VAL A 68 0.74 4.23 2.30
C VAL A 68 0.05 4.28 0.94
N HIS A 69 -0.20 3.11 0.30
CA HIS A 69 -0.81 3.04 -1.02
C HIS A 69 -1.40 1.66 -1.28
N SER A 70 -2.72 1.58 -1.45
CA SER A 70 -3.41 0.31 -1.71
C SER A 70 -4.79 0.54 -2.34
N HIS A 71 -5.24 -0.44 -3.14
CA HIS A 71 -6.55 -0.44 -3.82
C HIS A 71 -7.45 -1.61 -3.37
N PRO A 72 -7.92 -1.64 -2.13
CA PRO A 72 -8.75 -2.73 -1.60
C PRO A 72 -10.08 -2.91 -2.33
N PHE A 73 -10.51 -1.88 -3.04
CA PHE A 73 -11.78 -1.85 -3.78
C PHE A 73 -11.91 -3.01 -4.77
N SER A 74 -10.91 -3.24 -5.63
CA SER A 74 -11.02 -4.17 -6.74
C SER A 74 -9.85 -5.14 -6.87
N GLU A 75 -8.70 -4.83 -6.32
CA GLU A 75 -7.48 -5.59 -6.57
C GLU A 75 -7.51 -7.04 -6.05
N PRO A 76 -8.11 -7.36 -4.90
CA PRO A 76 -8.28 -8.76 -4.50
C PRO A 76 -9.03 -9.65 -5.50
N ALA A 77 -9.94 -9.07 -6.29
CA ALA A 77 -10.67 -9.80 -7.33
C ALA A 77 -9.81 -10.17 -8.53
N ASN A 78 -8.59 -9.64 -8.62
CA ASN A 78 -7.64 -9.92 -9.70
C ASN A 78 -6.71 -11.10 -9.39
N LYS A 79 -6.83 -11.73 -8.23
CA LYS A 79 -6.08 -12.93 -7.88
C LYS A 79 -6.34 -14.03 -8.91
N GLY A 80 -5.26 -14.62 -9.41
CA GLY A 80 -5.30 -15.67 -10.43
C GLY A 80 -5.53 -15.18 -11.86
N LEU A 81 -5.65 -13.85 -12.08
CA LEU A 81 -5.83 -13.28 -13.42
C LEU A 81 -4.56 -12.65 -14.00
N THR A 82 -3.62 -12.28 -13.14
CA THR A 82 -2.54 -11.39 -13.54
C THR A 82 -1.19 -12.06 -13.52
N GLU A 83 -0.77 -12.66 -14.60
CA GLU A 83 0.64 -12.79 -14.88
C GLU A 83 0.97 -11.97 -16.13
N GLU A 84 0.31 -12.25 -17.20
CA GLU A 84 0.46 -11.55 -18.47
C GLU A 84 -0.89 -11.39 -19.15
N TYR A 85 -1.48 -10.22 -19.09
CA TYR A 85 -2.66 -9.88 -19.88
C TYR A 85 -2.53 -8.48 -20.46
N GLY A 86 -3.35 -8.21 -21.47
CA GLY A 86 -3.29 -7.01 -22.25
C GLY A 86 -2.32 -7.14 -23.42
N SER A 87 -1.92 -6.03 -23.99
CA SER A 87 -1.04 -5.96 -25.15
C SER A 87 0.39 -5.59 -24.76
N ASP A 88 1.35 -6.35 -25.25
CA ASP A 88 2.78 -6.03 -25.15
C ASP A 88 3.15 -4.73 -25.91
N LYS A 89 2.32 -4.30 -26.85
CA LYS A 89 2.50 -3.06 -27.61
C LYS A 89 2.24 -1.79 -26.80
N LEU A 90 1.58 -1.90 -25.65
CA LEU A 90 1.45 -0.82 -24.66
C LEU A 90 2.63 -0.77 -23.67
N GLY A 91 3.75 -1.36 -24.06
CA GLY A 91 4.89 -1.57 -23.19
C GLY A 91 4.65 -2.68 -22.19
N GLN A 92 5.41 -2.68 -21.10
CA GLN A 92 5.27 -3.68 -20.03
C GLN A 92 4.03 -3.45 -19.15
N SER A 93 3.23 -2.42 -19.43
CA SER A 93 2.05 -2.07 -18.65
C SER A 93 0.77 -2.50 -19.36
N SER A 94 0.15 -3.54 -18.87
CA SER A 94 -1.23 -3.89 -19.21
C SER A 94 -2.27 -3.02 -18.49
N LEU A 95 -1.83 -2.00 -17.74
CA LEU A 95 -2.64 -1.09 -16.93
C LEU A 95 -3.84 -0.54 -17.71
N TYR A 96 -3.61 -0.11 -18.95
CA TYR A 96 -4.59 0.55 -19.79
C TYR A 96 -5.67 -0.38 -20.36
N GLU A 97 -5.41 -1.67 -20.44
CA GLU A 97 -6.41 -2.68 -20.80
C GLU A 97 -7.04 -3.32 -19.56
N TYR A 98 -6.25 -3.53 -18.53
CA TYR A 98 -6.62 -4.22 -17.30
C TYR A 98 -7.68 -3.50 -16.47
N LEU A 99 -7.45 -2.25 -16.08
CA LEU A 99 -8.37 -1.52 -15.21
C LEU A 99 -9.76 -1.32 -15.83
N THR A 100 -9.83 -1.22 -17.14
CA THR A 100 -11.10 -1.05 -17.85
C THR A 100 -11.89 -2.35 -17.93
N VAL A 101 -11.21 -3.50 -17.93
CA VAL A 101 -11.83 -4.82 -18.16
C VAL A 101 -12.13 -5.55 -16.86
N PHE A 102 -11.17 -5.59 -15.92
CA PHE A 102 -11.25 -6.43 -14.72
C PHE A 102 -11.67 -5.69 -13.44
N GLY A 103 -11.87 -4.38 -13.45
CA GLY A 103 -12.30 -3.61 -12.27
C GLY A 103 -13.71 -4.01 -11.78
N LEU A 104 -13.94 -4.06 -10.46
CA LEU A 104 -15.24 -4.36 -9.87
C LEU A 104 -16.24 -3.18 -9.98
N ASN A 105 -17.51 -3.48 -9.85
CA ASN A 105 -18.52 -2.47 -9.63
C ASN A 105 -18.56 -2.06 -8.14
N PRO A 106 -19.01 -0.82 -7.82
CA PRO A 106 -19.05 -0.35 -6.43
C PRO A 106 -19.84 -1.24 -5.46
N GLU A 107 -20.91 -1.85 -5.90
CA GLU A 107 -21.76 -2.76 -5.12
C GLU A 107 -21.06 -4.08 -4.74
N ASP A 108 -20.07 -4.50 -5.51
CA ASP A 108 -19.31 -5.73 -5.27
C ASP A 108 -18.00 -5.49 -4.47
N ALA A 109 -17.70 -4.23 -4.12
CA ALA A 109 -16.42 -3.86 -3.52
C ALA A 109 -16.28 -4.20 -2.02
N GLY A 110 -17.38 -4.38 -1.30
CA GLY A 110 -17.36 -4.66 0.14
C GLY A 110 -16.54 -5.91 0.50
N PRO A 111 -16.86 -7.09 -0.06
CA PRO A 111 -16.09 -8.31 0.17
C PRO A 111 -14.62 -8.19 -0.24
N SER A 112 -14.34 -7.53 -1.36
CA SER A 112 -12.95 -7.25 -1.81
C SER A 112 -12.17 -6.46 -0.76
N THR A 113 -12.74 -5.36 -0.28
CA THR A 113 -12.15 -4.53 0.77
C THR A 113 -11.87 -5.34 2.04
N GLN A 114 -12.84 -6.15 2.51
CA GLN A 114 -12.69 -6.95 3.71
C GLN A 114 -11.58 -8.01 3.59
N VAL A 115 -11.44 -8.66 2.43
CA VAL A 115 -10.36 -9.61 2.17
C VAL A 115 -9.00 -8.90 2.19
N ALA A 116 -8.84 -7.78 1.47
CA ALA A 116 -7.60 -7.01 1.47
C ALA A 116 -7.17 -6.59 2.88
N LEU A 117 -8.10 -6.03 3.66
CA LEU A 117 -7.80 -5.57 5.02
C LEU A 117 -7.48 -6.73 5.97
N SER A 118 -8.10 -7.88 5.78
CA SER A 118 -7.77 -9.09 6.54
C SER A 118 -6.35 -9.59 6.26
N GLU A 119 -5.91 -9.57 5.00
CA GLU A 119 -4.55 -9.91 4.60
C GLU A 119 -3.53 -8.91 5.20
N LEU A 120 -3.83 -7.60 5.09
CA LEU A 120 -2.99 -6.56 5.67
C LEU A 120 -2.84 -6.70 7.19
N LEU A 121 -3.95 -6.89 7.93
CA LEU A 121 -3.92 -7.11 9.37
C LEU A 121 -3.04 -8.32 9.74
N LYS A 122 -3.15 -9.43 9.01
CA LYS A 122 -2.34 -10.64 9.24
C LYS A 122 -0.87 -10.42 8.94
N SER A 123 -0.51 -9.48 8.08
CA SER A 123 0.89 -9.11 7.79
C SER A 123 1.44 -8.02 8.72
N GLY A 124 0.70 -7.64 9.79
CA GLY A 124 1.15 -6.66 10.78
C GLY A 124 0.86 -5.20 10.41
N VAL A 125 0.08 -4.94 9.38
CA VAL A 125 -0.35 -3.58 9.03
C VAL A 125 -1.43 -3.12 9.99
N THR A 126 -1.23 -1.97 10.59
CA THR A 126 -2.20 -1.32 11.50
C THR A 126 -2.85 -0.09 10.88
N THR A 127 -2.19 0.51 9.89
CA THR A 127 -2.65 1.72 9.19
C THR A 127 -2.54 1.55 7.67
N ILE A 128 -3.61 1.90 6.96
CA ILE A 128 -3.68 1.86 5.49
C ILE A 128 -4.05 3.23 4.92
N THR A 129 -3.48 3.59 3.77
CA THR A 129 -4.06 4.57 2.85
C THR A 129 -4.82 3.82 1.76
N ASP A 130 -6.14 3.97 1.75
CA ASP A 130 -7.05 3.31 0.82
C ASP A 130 -7.39 4.25 -0.34
N LEU A 131 -6.82 3.97 -1.52
CA LEU A 131 -7.05 4.68 -2.77
C LEU A 131 -8.17 3.99 -3.55
N SER A 132 -9.39 4.18 -3.10
CA SER A 132 -10.59 3.62 -3.75
C SER A 132 -11.48 4.71 -4.33
N MET A 133 -12.46 4.35 -5.13
CA MET A 133 -13.51 5.30 -5.55
C MET A 133 -14.50 5.54 -4.41
N ALA A 134 -14.94 6.79 -4.26
CA ALA A 134 -15.97 7.15 -3.27
C ALA A 134 -17.24 6.33 -3.50
N ARG A 135 -17.72 5.64 -2.47
CA ARG A 135 -18.91 4.81 -2.49
C ARG A 135 -19.68 4.88 -1.17
N GLU A 136 -20.96 4.55 -1.21
CA GLU A 136 -21.78 4.44 -0.02
C GLU A 136 -21.27 3.31 0.90
N GLY A 137 -21.34 3.51 2.20
CA GLY A 137 -20.91 2.54 3.22
C GLY A 137 -19.41 2.35 3.38
N TRP A 138 -18.56 2.91 2.51
CA TRP A 138 -17.10 2.68 2.55
C TRP A 138 -16.46 3.10 3.88
N VAL A 139 -16.85 4.27 4.43
CA VAL A 139 -16.32 4.78 5.70
C VAL A 139 -16.61 3.79 6.85
N ASP A 140 -17.87 3.30 6.92
CA ASP A 140 -18.29 2.36 7.95
C ASP A 140 -17.66 0.97 7.75
N ASP A 141 -17.52 0.52 6.49
CA ASP A 141 -16.86 -0.75 6.17
C ASP A 141 -15.41 -0.77 6.69
N LEU A 142 -14.65 0.32 6.46
CA LEU A 142 -13.29 0.45 6.98
C LEU A 142 -13.27 0.49 8.52
N ALA A 143 -14.15 1.28 9.13
CA ALA A 143 -14.23 1.42 10.58
C ALA A 143 -14.49 0.08 11.29
N LYS A 144 -15.36 -0.77 10.71
CA LYS A 144 -15.71 -2.09 11.27
C LYS A 144 -14.54 -3.05 11.33
N THR A 145 -13.58 -2.94 10.43
CA THR A 145 -12.39 -3.81 10.42
C THR A 145 -11.47 -3.60 11.62
N GLY A 146 -11.66 -2.51 12.36
CA GLY A 146 -10.78 -2.12 13.47
C GLY A 146 -9.46 -1.50 13.03
N MET A 147 -9.10 -1.54 11.76
CA MET A 147 -7.88 -0.93 11.22
C MET A 147 -7.95 0.60 11.27
N ARG A 148 -6.80 1.25 11.40
CA ARG A 148 -6.67 2.68 11.14
C ARG A 148 -6.61 2.90 9.64
N ALA A 149 -7.40 3.82 9.09
CA ALA A 149 -7.44 4.05 7.65
C ALA A 149 -7.43 5.54 7.29
N VAL A 150 -6.65 5.89 6.28
CA VAL A 150 -6.69 7.18 5.60
C VAL A 150 -7.38 6.98 4.26
N LEU A 151 -8.59 7.52 4.14
CA LEU A 151 -9.35 7.43 2.90
C LEU A 151 -8.80 8.45 1.90
N CYS A 152 -8.36 7.95 0.76
CA CYS A 152 -7.88 8.74 -0.38
C CYS A 152 -8.81 8.52 -1.59
N PRO A 153 -10.02 9.11 -1.60
CA PRO A 153 -10.99 8.88 -2.65
C PRO A 153 -10.45 9.38 -3.99
N MET A 154 -10.23 8.44 -4.91
CA MET A 154 -9.72 8.77 -6.25
C MET A 154 -10.75 9.51 -7.09
N MET A 155 -10.32 10.60 -7.72
CA MET A 155 -11.11 11.44 -8.59
C MET A 155 -10.34 11.78 -9.87
N ARG A 156 -11.02 11.78 -11.01
CA ARG A 156 -10.39 12.02 -12.32
C ARG A 156 -11.38 12.59 -13.31
N GLN A 157 -10.87 13.24 -14.36
CA GLN A 157 -11.64 13.78 -15.48
C GLN A 157 -11.51 12.94 -16.76
N GLY A 158 -10.41 12.17 -16.88
CA GLY A 158 -10.14 11.30 -18.02
C GLY A 158 -10.21 9.82 -17.66
N VAL A 159 -10.65 9.00 -18.59
CA VAL A 159 -10.60 7.54 -18.49
C VAL A 159 -9.82 7.00 -19.67
N TRP A 160 -8.87 6.13 -19.41
CA TRP A 160 -8.10 5.45 -20.44
C TRP A 160 -8.96 4.48 -21.25
N PHE A 161 -8.69 4.38 -22.52
CA PHE A 161 -9.16 3.32 -23.36
C PHE A 161 -8.19 3.06 -24.51
N THR A 162 -8.34 1.94 -25.19
CA THR A 162 -7.63 1.63 -26.42
C THR A 162 -8.60 1.06 -27.45
N LYS A 163 -8.30 1.29 -28.73
CA LYS A 163 -9.05 0.73 -29.88
C LYS A 163 -8.24 -0.31 -30.63
N ASN A 164 -7.00 -0.52 -30.31
CA ASN A 164 -6.07 -1.31 -31.09
C ASN A 164 -4.99 -2.01 -30.26
N GLY A 165 -5.02 -1.88 -28.93
CA GLY A 165 -4.07 -2.50 -28.02
C GLY A 165 -2.65 -1.94 -28.06
N HIS A 166 -2.40 -0.77 -28.66
CA HIS A 166 -1.07 -0.15 -28.71
C HIS A 166 -1.06 1.39 -28.67
N VAL A 167 -2.23 2.01 -28.69
CA VAL A 167 -2.37 3.46 -28.46
C VAL A 167 -3.34 3.66 -27.30
N VAL A 168 -2.95 4.47 -26.35
CA VAL A 168 -3.83 4.90 -25.24
C VAL A 168 -4.51 6.19 -25.63
N ASP A 169 -5.84 6.17 -25.64
CA ASP A 169 -6.70 7.34 -25.80
C ASP A 169 -7.35 7.69 -24.46
N TYR A 170 -7.92 8.88 -24.38
CA TYR A 170 -8.54 9.43 -23.17
C TYR A 170 -9.95 9.93 -23.45
N ALA A 171 -10.92 9.34 -22.79
CA ALA A 171 -12.29 9.85 -22.75
C ALA A 171 -12.40 10.88 -21.63
N TRP A 172 -12.53 12.17 -21.99
CA TRP A 172 -12.62 13.25 -21.04
C TRP A 172 -14.07 13.60 -20.72
N ASP A 173 -14.38 13.68 -19.40
CA ASP A 173 -15.68 14.12 -18.87
C ASP A 173 -15.46 15.01 -17.64
N GLU A 174 -15.48 16.32 -17.86
CA GLU A 174 -15.25 17.31 -16.81
C GLU A 174 -16.37 17.29 -15.76
N LYS A 175 -17.63 17.08 -16.17
CA LYS A 175 -18.77 17.01 -15.24
C LYS A 175 -18.71 15.79 -14.34
N ALA A 176 -18.31 14.65 -14.89
CA ALA A 176 -18.06 13.45 -14.07
C ALA A 176 -16.91 13.69 -13.09
N GLY A 177 -15.85 14.41 -13.50
CA GLY A 177 -14.76 14.84 -12.63
C GLY A 177 -15.22 15.72 -11.47
N GLU A 178 -16.02 16.76 -11.75
CA GLU A 178 -16.60 17.64 -10.71
C GLU A 178 -17.46 16.86 -9.71
N LYS A 179 -18.30 15.96 -10.21
CA LYS A 179 -19.12 15.06 -9.36
C LYS A 179 -18.24 14.16 -8.47
N ALA A 180 -17.20 13.57 -9.04
CA ALA A 180 -16.25 12.74 -8.29
C ALA A 180 -15.50 13.55 -7.23
N PHE A 181 -15.09 14.79 -7.56
CA PHE A 181 -14.46 15.71 -6.62
C PHE A 181 -15.37 15.99 -5.42
N ALA A 182 -16.62 16.40 -5.65
CA ALA A 182 -17.57 16.67 -4.58
C ALA A 182 -17.85 15.44 -3.71
N ALA A 183 -17.99 14.25 -4.32
CA ALA A 183 -18.16 12.99 -3.59
C ALA A 183 -16.92 12.65 -2.75
N SER A 184 -15.72 12.88 -3.28
CA SER A 184 -14.45 12.65 -2.57
C SER A 184 -14.34 13.55 -1.35
N MET A 185 -14.63 14.85 -1.47
CA MET A 185 -14.58 15.77 -0.32
C MET A 185 -15.60 15.39 0.75
N LYS A 186 -16.81 14.98 0.35
CA LYS A 186 -17.84 14.49 1.29
C LYS A 186 -17.39 13.23 2.03
N THR A 187 -16.74 12.30 1.34
CA THR A 187 -16.20 11.07 1.95
C THR A 187 -15.09 11.38 2.95
N ILE A 188 -14.16 12.27 2.61
CA ILE A 188 -13.10 12.72 3.51
C ILE A 188 -13.71 13.38 4.77
N ASP A 189 -14.70 14.24 4.61
CA ASP A 189 -15.37 14.89 5.73
C ASP A 189 -16.08 13.88 6.65
N ALA A 190 -16.69 12.84 6.09
CA ALA A 190 -17.30 11.76 6.87
C ALA A 190 -16.25 10.94 7.63
N ALA A 191 -15.11 10.62 6.98
CA ALA A 191 -14.02 9.90 7.62
C ALA A 191 -13.42 10.68 8.80
N LEU A 192 -13.14 11.96 8.62
CA LEU A 192 -12.58 12.83 9.66
C LEU A 192 -13.50 13.00 10.87
N LYS A 193 -14.83 12.90 10.68
CA LYS A 193 -15.85 13.04 11.74
C LYS A 193 -16.25 11.68 12.32
N HIS A 194 -15.74 10.58 11.82
CA HIS A 194 -16.17 9.26 12.26
C HIS A 194 -15.81 9.00 13.72
N PRO A 195 -16.77 8.49 14.54
CA PRO A 195 -16.61 8.40 16.01
C PRO A 195 -15.53 7.42 16.47
N SER A 196 -15.04 6.54 15.61
CA SER A 196 -13.93 5.64 15.95
C SER A 196 -12.61 6.36 16.24
N GLY A 197 -12.41 7.58 15.72
CA GLY A 197 -11.16 8.32 15.81
C GLY A 197 -9.97 7.69 15.05
N ARG A 198 -10.21 6.60 14.30
CA ARG A 198 -9.17 5.88 13.53
C ARG A 198 -9.13 6.25 12.05
N LEU A 199 -10.13 6.98 11.56
CA LEU A 199 -10.21 7.33 10.14
C LEU A 199 -9.66 8.72 9.89
N GLY A 200 -8.94 8.86 8.78
CA GLY A 200 -8.38 10.11 8.28
C GLY A 200 -8.71 10.33 6.81
N GLY A 201 -8.22 11.40 6.24
CA GLY A 201 -8.44 11.75 4.84
C GLY A 201 -7.16 12.17 4.13
N MET A 202 -7.14 11.97 2.82
CA MET A 202 -6.10 12.40 1.88
C MET A 202 -6.78 12.78 0.57
N VAL A 203 -6.34 13.83 -0.10
CA VAL A 203 -6.94 14.25 -1.37
C VAL A 203 -6.31 13.49 -2.52
N GLY A 204 -7.13 12.85 -3.39
CA GLY A 204 -6.68 11.88 -4.37
C GLY A 204 -7.01 12.23 -5.83
N PRO A 205 -6.36 13.23 -6.51
CA PRO A 205 -6.40 13.29 -7.97
C PRO A 205 -5.72 12.04 -8.50
N ALA A 206 -6.49 11.19 -9.23
CA ALA A 206 -6.12 9.78 -9.41
C ALA A 206 -4.78 9.59 -10.11
N GLN A 207 -4.63 10.11 -11.34
CA GLN A 207 -3.39 9.98 -12.10
C GLN A 207 -3.03 11.30 -12.78
N ILE A 208 -1.75 11.51 -12.96
CA ILE A 208 -1.21 12.72 -13.57
C ILE A 208 -1.72 12.96 -15.00
N ASP A 209 -1.96 11.90 -15.76
CA ASP A 209 -2.40 11.95 -17.15
C ASP A 209 -3.93 11.93 -17.33
N THR A 210 -4.71 11.71 -16.26
CA THR A 210 -6.18 11.68 -16.29
C THR A 210 -6.85 12.90 -15.63
N CYS A 211 -6.06 13.79 -15.08
CA CYS A 211 -6.53 15.03 -14.45
C CYS A 211 -5.92 16.24 -15.16
N ARG A 212 -6.73 17.25 -15.51
CA ARG A 212 -6.25 18.49 -16.11
C ARG A 212 -5.61 19.41 -15.06
N GLU A 213 -4.79 20.35 -15.51
CA GLU A 213 -4.07 21.30 -14.66
C GLU A 213 -4.98 22.00 -13.64
N GLY A 214 -6.11 22.57 -14.09
CA GLY A 214 -7.06 23.26 -13.22
C GLY A 214 -7.59 22.36 -12.11
N PHE A 215 -7.90 21.11 -12.43
CA PHE A 215 -8.37 20.10 -11.48
C PHE A 215 -7.30 19.72 -10.44
N PHE A 216 -6.04 19.57 -10.87
CA PHE A 216 -4.92 19.36 -9.96
C PHE A 216 -4.71 20.52 -8.99
N LYS A 217 -4.76 21.76 -9.52
CA LYS A 217 -4.62 22.97 -8.69
C LYS A 217 -5.75 23.10 -7.67
N GLU A 218 -6.98 22.80 -8.07
CA GLU A 218 -8.14 22.80 -7.17
C GLU A 218 -7.99 21.75 -6.08
N ALA A 219 -7.60 20.51 -6.45
CA ALA A 219 -7.35 19.43 -5.50
C ALA A 219 -6.24 19.80 -4.49
N HIS A 220 -5.16 20.43 -4.95
CA HIS A 220 -4.08 20.88 -4.10
C HIS A 220 -4.50 22.01 -3.15
N GLN A 221 -5.31 22.95 -3.62
CA GLN A 221 -5.87 24.01 -2.78
C GLN A 221 -6.78 23.45 -1.69
N GLU A 222 -7.65 22.49 -2.03
CA GLU A 222 -8.50 21.81 -1.02
C GLU A 222 -7.69 21.00 -0.02
N ALA A 223 -6.63 20.32 -0.43
CA ALA A 223 -5.72 19.63 0.47
C ALA A 223 -5.09 20.61 1.46
N LYS A 224 -4.54 21.74 0.98
CA LYS A 224 -3.95 22.79 1.83
C LYS A 224 -4.96 23.40 2.78
N LYS A 225 -6.16 23.75 2.31
CA LYS A 225 -7.23 24.31 3.13
C LYS A 225 -7.64 23.40 4.27
N ARG A 226 -7.59 22.09 4.08
CA ARG A 226 -7.93 21.05 5.07
C ARG A 226 -6.75 20.62 5.93
N GLY A 227 -5.53 21.04 5.61
CA GLY A 227 -4.30 20.59 6.26
C GLY A 227 -3.98 19.12 5.99
N LEU A 228 -4.48 18.56 4.88
CA LEU A 228 -4.32 17.17 4.50
C LEU A 228 -3.21 16.98 3.45
N PRO A 229 -2.56 15.82 3.41
CA PRO A 229 -1.71 15.47 2.28
C PRO A 229 -2.55 15.18 1.04
N MET A 230 -1.90 15.23 -0.13
CA MET A 230 -2.46 14.86 -1.42
C MET A 230 -1.63 13.73 -2.02
N GLN A 231 -2.27 12.77 -2.66
CA GLN A 231 -1.56 11.69 -3.37
C GLN A 231 -2.08 11.54 -4.79
N THR A 232 -1.17 11.31 -5.74
CA THR A 232 -1.47 11.03 -7.14
C THR A 232 -0.53 9.95 -7.67
N HIS A 233 -1.01 9.12 -8.62
CA HIS A 233 -0.13 8.25 -9.36
C HIS A 233 0.65 9.09 -10.38
N ALA A 234 1.97 9.00 -10.34
CA ALA A 234 2.86 9.63 -11.29
C ALA A 234 4.17 8.84 -11.42
N CYS A 235 4.79 8.90 -12.57
CA CYS A 235 5.99 8.15 -12.91
C CYS A 235 5.79 6.64 -12.75
N GLN A 236 4.60 6.13 -13.10
CA GLN A 236 4.22 4.73 -12.93
C GLN A 236 4.39 3.90 -14.22
N ALA A 237 4.40 4.53 -15.39
CA ALA A 237 4.48 3.84 -16.67
C ALA A 237 5.27 4.63 -17.71
N VAL A 238 5.98 3.91 -18.59
CA VAL A 238 6.69 4.52 -19.70
C VAL A 238 5.74 5.27 -20.63
N VAL A 239 4.55 4.73 -20.86
CA VAL A 239 3.50 5.39 -21.68
C VAL A 239 3.05 6.70 -21.03
N GLU A 240 2.83 6.73 -19.72
CA GLU A 240 2.48 7.95 -18.98
C GLU A 240 3.57 9.02 -19.14
N PHE A 241 4.85 8.65 -18.95
CA PHE A 241 5.97 9.56 -19.08
C PHE A 241 5.98 10.25 -20.45
N HIS A 242 5.90 9.46 -21.51
CA HIS A 242 5.89 10.00 -22.88
C HIS A 242 4.63 10.79 -23.18
N GLU A 243 3.48 10.44 -22.63
CA GLU A 243 2.24 11.21 -22.79
C GLU A 243 2.33 12.58 -22.14
N MET A 244 2.94 12.69 -20.98
CA MET A 244 3.18 13.97 -20.31
C MET A 244 4.13 14.87 -21.14
N VAL A 245 5.22 14.27 -21.65
CA VAL A 245 6.14 15.00 -22.55
C VAL A 245 5.41 15.44 -23.83
N ARG A 246 4.60 14.55 -24.43
CA ARG A 246 3.83 14.88 -25.65
C ARG A 246 2.83 16.00 -25.43
N ARG A 247 2.12 16.02 -24.27
CA ARG A 247 1.08 17.05 -23.98
C ARG A 247 1.67 18.37 -23.56
N HIS A 248 2.69 18.34 -22.74
CA HIS A 248 3.15 19.50 -21.99
C HIS A 248 4.60 19.91 -22.29
N GLY A 249 5.35 19.12 -23.07
CA GLY A 249 6.77 19.34 -23.28
C GLY A 249 7.61 19.19 -22.00
N LYS A 250 7.09 18.48 -21.00
CA LYS A 250 7.65 18.33 -19.65
C LYS A 250 7.54 16.90 -19.18
N THR A 251 8.52 16.47 -18.38
CA THR A 251 8.39 15.20 -17.63
C THR A 251 7.26 15.28 -16.62
N PRO A 252 6.78 14.17 -16.06
CA PRO A 252 5.81 14.17 -14.98
C PRO A 252 6.21 15.07 -13.80
N ILE A 253 7.46 15.03 -13.38
CA ILE A 253 7.96 15.82 -12.24
C ILE A 253 8.05 17.31 -12.61
N GLU A 254 8.64 17.64 -13.76
CA GLU A 254 8.68 19.02 -14.25
C GLU A 254 7.29 19.64 -14.41
N TRP A 255 6.32 18.84 -14.86
CA TRP A 255 4.96 19.34 -15.00
C TRP A 255 4.35 19.66 -13.63
N LEU A 256 4.45 18.75 -12.64
CA LEU A 256 3.96 19.00 -11.28
C LEU A 256 4.61 20.24 -10.66
N GLU A 257 5.92 20.43 -10.87
CA GLU A 257 6.62 21.65 -10.45
C GLU A 257 6.05 22.89 -11.13
N SER A 258 5.92 22.85 -12.46
CA SER A 258 5.49 24.02 -13.26
C SER A 258 4.08 24.51 -12.95
N ILE A 259 3.22 23.61 -12.46
CA ILE A 259 1.87 23.96 -12.00
C ILE A 259 1.78 24.32 -10.51
N GLY A 260 2.92 24.29 -9.80
CA GLY A 260 3.02 24.65 -8.39
C GLY A 260 2.43 23.63 -7.42
N VAL A 261 2.39 22.35 -7.80
CA VAL A 261 1.83 21.25 -7.00
C VAL A 261 2.92 20.37 -6.38
N LEU A 262 4.11 20.32 -7.00
CA LEU A 262 5.24 19.58 -6.45
C LEU A 262 5.70 20.23 -5.13
N GLY A 263 5.65 19.50 -4.02
CA GLY A 263 6.02 20.04 -2.71
C GLY A 263 5.77 19.08 -1.56
N PRO A 264 6.00 19.50 -0.31
CA PRO A 264 5.96 18.63 0.88
C PRO A 264 4.55 18.11 1.21
N ASP A 265 3.53 18.63 0.54
CA ASP A 265 2.14 18.19 0.69
C ASP A 265 1.77 17.05 -0.27
N LEU A 266 2.64 16.77 -1.26
CA LEU A 266 2.40 15.80 -2.30
C LEU A 266 3.08 14.46 -2.00
N VAL A 267 2.35 13.37 -2.21
CA VAL A 267 2.84 12.00 -2.25
C VAL A 267 2.74 11.51 -3.69
N ILE A 268 3.85 11.09 -4.25
CA ILE A 268 3.93 10.50 -5.59
C ILE A 268 3.77 8.98 -5.46
N GLY A 269 2.66 8.46 -5.89
CA GLY A 269 2.43 7.04 -6.10
C GLY A 269 3.15 6.65 -7.39
N HIS A 270 4.11 6.12 -7.25
CA HIS A 270 5.14 5.15 -7.39
C HIS A 270 6.53 5.76 -7.59
N GLY A 271 6.66 6.87 -8.38
CA GLY A 271 7.93 7.56 -8.56
C GLY A 271 9.03 6.70 -9.20
N ILE A 272 8.67 5.79 -10.12
CA ILE A 272 9.59 4.81 -10.72
C ILE A 272 10.31 5.41 -11.92
N PHE A 273 9.54 5.87 -12.90
CA PHE A 273 10.04 6.30 -14.20
C PHE A 273 10.39 7.80 -14.19
N LEU A 274 11.54 8.12 -13.59
CA LEU A 274 12.17 9.42 -13.72
C LEU A 274 12.95 9.50 -15.03
N ASN A 275 13.38 10.68 -15.41
CA ASN A 275 14.10 10.94 -16.67
C ASN A 275 15.36 10.08 -16.85
N ASP A 276 16.04 9.71 -15.80
CA ASP A 276 17.26 8.90 -15.80
C ASP A 276 17.02 7.39 -15.66
N HIS A 277 15.75 6.96 -15.60
CA HIS A 277 15.45 5.54 -15.54
C HIS A 277 15.86 4.83 -16.81
N PRO A 278 16.49 3.60 -16.74
CA PRO A 278 17.02 2.90 -17.93
C PRO A 278 16.01 2.63 -19.05
N GLN A 279 14.72 2.56 -18.74
CA GLN A 279 13.65 2.38 -19.74
C GLN A 279 13.13 3.71 -20.31
N ILE A 280 13.53 4.86 -19.76
CA ILE A 280 13.11 6.18 -20.21
C ILE A 280 14.18 6.85 -21.06
N HIS A 281 15.43 6.92 -20.57
CA HIS A 281 16.55 7.58 -21.25
C HIS A 281 16.23 9.00 -21.76
N TYR A 282 15.69 9.85 -20.88
CA TYR A 282 15.36 11.24 -21.22
C TYR A 282 16.36 12.22 -20.59
N PRO A 283 17.49 12.56 -21.28
CA PRO A 283 18.61 13.27 -20.67
C PRO A 283 18.39 14.78 -20.47
N HIS A 284 17.23 15.30 -20.85
CA HIS A 284 16.93 16.74 -20.86
C HIS A 284 16.23 17.25 -19.60
N SER A 285 16.20 16.48 -18.54
CA SER A 285 15.58 16.82 -17.27
C SER A 285 16.43 16.39 -16.09
N ASN A 286 16.07 16.85 -14.89
CA ASN A 286 16.69 16.54 -13.60
C ASN A 286 15.62 16.15 -12.57
N ASP A 287 14.72 15.25 -12.94
CA ASP A 287 13.56 14.85 -12.14
C ASP A 287 13.91 14.45 -10.71
N PHE A 288 15.02 13.73 -10.54
CA PHE A 288 15.43 13.27 -9.21
C PHE A 288 15.82 14.44 -8.28
N GLU A 289 16.55 15.42 -8.79
CA GLU A 289 16.92 16.62 -8.04
C GLU A 289 15.68 17.47 -7.72
N LEU A 290 14.80 17.67 -8.68
CA LEU A 290 13.52 18.38 -8.47
C LEU A 290 12.68 17.71 -7.39
N LEU A 291 12.55 16.38 -7.45
CA LEU A 291 11.82 15.61 -6.46
C LEU A 291 12.46 15.74 -5.07
N ARG A 292 13.78 15.59 -4.97
CA ARG A 292 14.53 15.74 -3.71
C ARG A 292 14.31 17.11 -3.09
N ASP A 293 14.49 18.17 -3.89
CA ASP A 293 14.51 19.55 -3.40
C ASP A 293 13.08 20.07 -3.10
N SER A 294 12.06 19.45 -3.66
CA SER A 294 10.65 19.79 -3.41
C SER A 294 10.14 19.39 -2.03
N GLY A 295 10.74 18.37 -1.42
CA GLY A 295 10.23 17.77 -0.19
C GLY A 295 9.02 16.85 -0.38
N ALA A 296 8.61 16.56 -1.63
CA ALA A 296 7.57 15.58 -1.91
C ALA A 296 7.99 14.17 -1.50
N ALA A 297 7.00 13.36 -1.10
CA ALA A 297 7.23 11.98 -0.67
C ALA A 297 6.91 10.99 -1.78
N VAL A 298 7.39 9.75 -1.64
CA VAL A 298 7.15 8.66 -2.59
C VAL A 298 6.50 7.47 -1.88
N ALA A 299 5.42 6.95 -2.47
CA ALA A 299 4.80 5.69 -2.08
C ALA A 299 5.30 4.57 -3.02
N HIS A 300 6.19 3.72 -2.52
CA HIS A 300 6.82 2.66 -3.30
C HIS A 300 6.10 1.32 -3.13
N CYS A 301 5.70 0.70 -4.24
CA CYS A 301 4.94 -0.55 -4.30
C CYS A 301 5.64 -1.57 -5.21
N PRO A 302 6.62 -2.33 -4.71
CA PRO A 302 7.50 -3.12 -5.58
C PRO A 302 6.81 -4.30 -6.28
N THR A 303 5.89 -5.02 -5.62
CA THR A 303 5.32 -6.27 -6.14
C THR A 303 4.55 -6.07 -7.45
N VAL A 304 3.69 -5.07 -7.51
CA VAL A 304 2.84 -4.80 -8.68
C VAL A 304 3.66 -4.50 -9.93
N PHE A 305 4.79 -3.83 -9.77
CA PHE A 305 5.70 -3.49 -10.88
C PHE A 305 6.64 -4.62 -11.21
N ALA A 306 7.19 -5.32 -10.21
CA ALA A 306 8.10 -6.44 -10.42
C ALA A 306 7.44 -7.57 -11.22
N ARG A 307 6.14 -7.86 -11.00
CA ARG A 307 5.38 -8.82 -11.82
C ARG A 307 5.34 -8.46 -13.31
N ARG A 308 5.58 -7.21 -13.64
CA ARG A 308 5.59 -6.69 -15.02
C ARG A 308 7.00 -6.36 -15.52
N GLY A 309 8.04 -6.81 -14.80
CA GLY A 309 9.43 -6.55 -15.14
C GLY A 309 9.87 -5.10 -14.98
N MET A 310 9.17 -4.33 -14.13
CA MET A 310 9.48 -2.94 -13.84
C MET A 310 10.02 -2.81 -12.41
N VAL A 311 10.96 -1.90 -12.19
CA VAL A 311 11.58 -1.70 -10.89
C VAL A 311 12.02 -0.25 -10.71
N MET A 312 11.81 0.30 -9.51
CA MET A 312 12.39 1.58 -9.12
C MET A 312 13.93 1.49 -9.09
N ASN A 313 14.61 2.56 -9.46
CA ASN A 313 16.06 2.61 -9.44
C ASN A 313 16.67 2.16 -8.11
N SER A 314 16.19 2.59 -6.98
CA SER A 314 16.49 2.01 -5.65
C SER A 314 15.86 2.81 -4.53
N ILE A 315 15.22 2.16 -3.59
CA ILE A 315 14.75 2.83 -2.36
C ILE A 315 15.90 3.50 -1.61
N GLY A 316 17.08 2.85 -1.59
CA GLY A 316 18.27 3.42 -0.92
C GLY A 316 18.75 4.72 -1.55
N ARG A 317 18.64 4.88 -2.87
CA ARG A 317 18.95 6.14 -3.55
C ARG A 317 18.07 7.27 -3.04
N TYR A 318 16.77 7.04 -2.97
CA TYR A 318 15.80 8.04 -2.53
C TYR A 318 15.99 8.40 -1.06
N MET A 319 16.06 7.40 -0.18
CA MET A 319 16.20 7.63 1.26
C MET A 319 17.56 8.27 1.62
N ASN A 320 18.65 7.85 0.99
CA ASN A 320 19.98 8.45 1.22
C ASN A 320 20.07 9.90 0.73
N ALA A 321 19.24 10.29 -0.22
CA ALA A 321 19.10 11.67 -0.69
C ALA A 321 18.16 12.52 0.20
N GLY A 322 17.54 11.92 1.24
CA GLY A 322 16.62 12.59 2.14
C GLY A 322 15.16 12.62 1.67
N ILE A 323 14.83 11.96 0.55
CA ILE A 323 13.44 11.84 0.10
C ILE A 323 12.69 10.89 1.04
N THR A 324 11.54 11.33 1.54
CA THR A 324 10.66 10.49 2.35
C THR A 324 10.04 9.42 1.48
N VAL A 325 10.28 8.15 1.83
CA VAL A 325 9.67 7.00 1.14
C VAL A 325 8.81 6.21 2.13
N GLY A 326 7.61 5.85 1.71
CA GLY A 326 6.77 4.86 2.38
C GLY A 326 6.57 3.65 1.48
N ILE A 327 6.19 2.50 2.07
CA ILE A 327 5.87 1.29 1.33
C ILE A 327 4.35 1.14 1.23
N GLY A 328 3.87 0.77 0.06
CA GLY A 328 2.50 0.37 -0.20
C GLY A 328 2.42 -0.99 -0.86
N THR A 329 1.27 -1.65 -0.77
CA THR A 329 1.04 -2.91 -1.48
C THR A 329 0.47 -2.69 -2.87
N ASP A 330 -0.20 -1.56 -3.09
CA ASP A 330 -0.92 -1.22 -4.32
C ASP A 330 -2.01 -2.26 -4.62
N THR A 331 -1.60 -3.45 -5.01
CA THR A 331 -2.47 -4.56 -5.43
C THR A 331 -2.29 -5.79 -4.53
N PHE A 332 -2.89 -6.91 -4.92
CA PHE A 332 -2.65 -8.20 -4.27
C PHE A 332 -1.23 -8.77 -4.59
N PRO A 333 -0.67 -9.61 -3.68
CA PRO A 333 -1.17 -9.93 -2.35
C PRO A 333 -1.05 -8.71 -1.42
N HIS A 334 -2.05 -8.48 -0.57
CA HIS A 334 -2.00 -7.43 0.42
C HIS A 334 -1.16 -7.86 1.62
N ASN A 335 0.16 -8.04 1.40
CA ASN A 335 1.12 -8.54 2.39
C ASN A 335 2.34 -7.61 2.48
N MET A 336 2.39 -6.79 3.52
CA MET A 336 3.46 -5.80 3.69
C MET A 336 4.84 -6.42 3.92
N LEU A 337 4.92 -7.58 4.57
CA LEU A 337 6.22 -8.23 4.79
C LEU A 337 6.82 -8.81 3.51
N ASP A 338 5.99 -9.19 2.55
CA ASP A 338 6.45 -9.56 1.21
C ASP A 338 6.95 -8.33 0.43
N GLU A 339 6.25 -7.19 0.54
CA GLU A 339 6.73 -5.93 -0.05
C GLU A 339 8.08 -5.51 0.54
N ILE A 340 8.23 -5.51 1.87
CA ILE A 340 9.48 -5.19 2.56
C ILE A 340 10.63 -6.10 2.08
N ARG A 341 10.38 -7.40 1.95
CA ARG A 341 11.37 -8.36 1.45
C ARG A 341 11.77 -8.05 0.00
N LEU A 342 10.78 -7.79 -0.84
CA LEU A 342 11.01 -7.52 -2.26
C LEU A 342 11.75 -6.21 -2.49
N VAL A 343 11.44 -5.16 -1.73
CA VAL A 343 12.22 -3.91 -1.69
C VAL A 343 13.70 -4.18 -1.48
N CYS A 344 14.04 -5.03 -0.47
CA CYS A 344 15.42 -5.36 -0.18
C CYS A 344 16.13 -6.05 -1.36
N TYR A 345 15.44 -6.98 -2.02
CA TYR A 345 16.04 -7.73 -3.13
C TYR A 345 16.16 -6.87 -4.38
N LEU A 346 15.11 -6.22 -4.81
CA LEU A 346 15.10 -5.47 -6.07
C LEU A 346 16.09 -4.30 -6.03
N ALA A 347 16.15 -3.56 -4.92
CA ALA A 347 17.10 -2.47 -4.79
C ALA A 347 18.56 -2.93 -4.95
N ARG A 348 18.89 -4.10 -4.42
CA ARG A 348 20.24 -4.69 -4.53
C ARG A 348 20.53 -5.21 -5.92
N VAL A 349 19.57 -5.91 -6.52
CA VAL A 349 19.72 -6.46 -7.88
C VAL A 349 19.85 -5.35 -8.90
N PHE A 350 18.98 -4.34 -8.84
CA PHE A 350 19.01 -3.22 -9.78
C PHE A 350 20.34 -2.44 -9.72
N THR A 351 20.81 -2.16 -8.51
CA THR A 351 22.04 -1.35 -8.32
C THR A 351 23.32 -2.17 -8.25
N MET A 352 23.23 -3.51 -8.22
CA MET A 352 24.37 -4.41 -7.96
C MET A 352 25.11 -4.01 -6.67
N ASN A 353 24.39 -3.47 -5.67
CA ASN A 353 24.94 -2.95 -4.43
C ASN A 353 24.04 -3.34 -3.24
N TYR A 354 24.56 -4.22 -2.38
CA TYR A 354 23.81 -4.73 -1.22
C TYR A 354 23.47 -3.65 -0.17
N LYS A 355 24.11 -2.49 -0.19
CA LYS A 355 23.85 -1.38 0.73
C LYS A 355 22.61 -0.55 0.35
N MET A 356 22.14 -0.67 -0.88
CA MET A 356 21.03 0.15 -1.41
C MET A 356 19.63 -0.34 -1.05
N GLY A 357 19.50 -1.50 -0.41
CA GLY A 357 18.22 -2.07 0.05
C GLY A 357 18.45 -2.86 1.33
N THR A 358 18.76 -2.18 2.44
CA THR A 358 18.92 -2.84 3.75
C THR A 358 17.56 -3.12 4.39
N THR A 359 17.51 -4.10 5.30
CA THR A 359 16.31 -4.35 6.12
C THR A 359 15.88 -3.11 6.89
N ARG A 360 16.83 -2.29 7.35
CA ARG A 360 16.57 -1.03 8.02
C ARG A 360 15.83 -0.05 7.09
N HIS A 361 16.36 0.20 5.87
CA HIS A 361 15.69 1.09 4.90
C HIS A 361 14.24 0.65 4.67
N ALA A 362 14.02 -0.64 4.43
CA ALA A 362 12.69 -1.14 4.12
C ALA A 362 11.73 -1.10 5.33
N PHE A 363 12.22 -1.43 6.53
CA PHE A 363 11.40 -1.39 7.74
C PHE A 363 11.07 0.05 8.16
N GLU A 364 12.03 0.97 8.10
CA GLU A 364 11.81 2.38 8.39
C GLU A 364 10.85 3.03 7.37
N ALA A 365 10.92 2.66 6.08
CA ALA A 365 9.95 3.10 5.09
C ALA A 365 8.52 2.60 5.39
N ALA A 366 8.38 1.35 5.86
CA ALA A 366 7.10 0.74 6.23
C ALA A 366 6.56 1.21 7.60
N THR A 367 7.29 2.01 8.34
CA THR A 367 6.92 2.52 9.67
C THR A 367 7.00 4.03 9.72
N ILE A 368 8.17 4.58 10.03
CA ILE A 368 8.39 6.04 10.18
C ILE A 368 8.20 6.79 8.86
N GLY A 369 8.61 6.21 7.72
CA GLY A 369 8.38 6.79 6.40
C GLY A 369 6.89 6.97 6.13
N GLY A 370 6.10 5.92 6.39
CA GLY A 370 4.65 5.99 6.32
C GLY A 370 4.03 7.02 7.28
N ALA A 371 4.50 7.07 8.52
CA ALA A 371 4.04 8.04 9.52
C ALA A 371 4.29 9.49 9.09
N LYS A 372 5.47 9.78 8.50
CA LYS A 372 5.81 11.10 7.94
C LYS A 372 4.89 11.47 6.78
N ILE A 373 4.65 10.55 5.84
CA ILE A 373 3.73 10.74 4.71
C ILE A 373 2.32 11.10 5.21
N LEU A 374 1.84 10.41 6.23
CA LEU A 374 0.51 10.64 6.81
C LEU A 374 0.46 11.84 7.76
N ARG A 375 1.61 12.48 8.06
CA ARG A 375 1.75 13.57 9.05
C ARG A 375 1.26 13.13 10.44
N ARG A 376 1.51 11.88 10.79
CA ARG A 376 1.11 11.23 12.05
C ARG A 376 2.35 10.79 12.83
N PRO A 377 3.00 11.73 13.56
CA PRO A 377 4.19 11.41 14.33
C PRO A 377 3.92 10.45 15.50
N ASP A 378 2.67 10.22 15.83
CA ASP A 378 2.20 9.28 16.85
C ASP A 378 2.06 7.83 16.34
N LEU A 379 2.39 7.54 15.07
CA LEU A 379 2.33 6.23 14.45
C LEU A 379 3.72 5.69 14.06
N GLY A 380 3.80 4.39 13.76
CA GLY A 380 4.99 3.74 13.22
C GLY A 380 6.15 3.60 14.20
N ARG A 381 5.92 3.78 15.50
CA ARG A 381 6.94 3.69 16.56
C ARG A 381 6.38 3.16 17.88
N LEU A 382 7.22 2.49 18.67
CA LEU A 382 6.93 2.12 20.04
C LEU A 382 7.67 3.06 20.99
N ALA A 383 6.95 4.04 21.49
CA ALA A 383 7.44 5.04 22.45
C ALA A 383 6.27 5.56 23.30
N PRO A 384 6.50 6.05 24.52
CA PRO A 384 5.47 6.74 25.28
C PRO A 384 4.86 7.91 24.48
N GLY A 385 3.53 8.04 24.52
CA GLY A 385 2.76 9.02 23.74
C GLY A 385 2.39 8.58 22.32
N ALA A 386 2.96 7.50 21.82
CA ALA A 386 2.55 6.92 20.52
C ALA A 386 1.22 6.14 20.66
N LYS A 387 0.53 5.94 19.54
CA LYS A 387 -0.65 5.08 19.51
C LYS A 387 -0.28 3.62 19.78
N ALA A 388 -1.17 2.92 20.46
CA ALA A 388 -1.02 1.49 20.73
C ALA A 388 -1.38 0.68 19.47
N ASP A 389 -0.59 0.91 18.42
CA ASP A 389 -0.62 0.24 17.11
C ASP A 389 0.66 -0.60 16.99
N PHE A 390 0.56 -1.92 17.20
CA PHE A 390 1.73 -2.80 17.22
C PHE A 390 1.39 -4.25 16.88
N SER A 391 2.43 -5.02 16.57
CA SER A 391 2.31 -6.46 16.31
C SER A 391 3.24 -7.25 17.22
N LEU A 392 2.83 -8.47 17.60
CA LEU A 392 3.64 -9.43 18.31
C LEU A 392 4.06 -10.55 17.36
N VAL A 393 5.36 -10.69 17.19
CA VAL A 393 6.04 -11.69 16.36
C VAL A 393 6.40 -12.86 17.23
N ASP A 394 5.98 -14.06 16.85
CA ASP A 394 6.30 -15.33 17.53
C ASP A 394 7.76 -15.72 17.26
N MET A 395 8.61 -15.53 18.26
CA MET A 395 10.04 -15.87 18.18
C MET A 395 10.30 -17.36 18.18
N SER A 396 9.34 -18.17 18.63
CA SER A 396 9.44 -19.63 18.63
C SER A 396 9.08 -20.27 17.28
N HIS A 397 8.50 -19.49 16.36
CA HIS A 397 8.11 -19.97 15.04
C HIS A 397 9.32 -20.58 14.30
N PRO A 398 9.22 -21.76 13.67
CA PRO A 398 10.37 -22.44 13.04
C PRO A 398 11.12 -21.57 12.02
N TYR A 399 10.43 -20.73 11.27
CA TYR A 399 11.07 -19.81 10.31
C TYR A 399 11.71 -18.57 10.94
N MET A 400 11.51 -18.35 12.25
CA MET A 400 12.26 -17.35 13.02
C MET A 400 13.56 -17.92 13.58
N GLN A 401 13.72 -19.25 13.62
CA GLN A 401 14.85 -19.91 14.25
C GLN A 401 15.84 -20.51 13.23
N PRO A 402 17.17 -20.46 13.51
CA PRO A 402 17.81 -19.70 14.59
C PRO A 402 17.74 -18.18 14.33
N SER A 403 17.61 -17.40 15.39
CA SER A 403 17.42 -15.95 15.30
C SER A 403 18.55 -15.20 16.00
N HIS A 404 19.67 -14.97 15.30
CA HIS A 404 20.73 -14.09 15.78
C HIS A 404 20.38 -12.62 15.60
N GLU A 405 19.61 -12.30 14.54
CA GLU A 405 19.12 -10.97 14.26
C GLU A 405 17.61 -11.08 13.88
N PRO A 406 16.71 -10.73 14.82
CA PRO A 406 15.28 -11.01 14.69
C PRO A 406 14.61 -10.37 13.46
N MET A 407 14.95 -9.13 13.13
CA MET A 407 14.34 -8.44 11.98
C MET A 407 14.72 -9.10 10.64
N ARG A 408 15.95 -9.59 10.52
CA ARG A 408 16.37 -10.34 9.32
C ARG A 408 15.64 -11.68 9.22
N SER A 409 15.48 -12.39 10.35
CA SER A 409 14.70 -13.62 10.39
C SER A 409 13.24 -13.37 9.99
N LEU A 410 12.63 -12.29 10.51
CA LEU A 410 11.28 -11.90 10.15
C LEU A 410 11.16 -11.59 8.65
N ILE A 411 11.99 -10.68 8.13
CA ILE A 411 11.86 -10.20 6.76
C ILE A 411 12.26 -11.26 5.74
N TYR A 412 13.40 -11.95 5.93
CA TYR A 412 13.91 -12.86 4.90
C TYR A 412 13.38 -14.29 4.99
N SER A 413 12.90 -14.71 6.16
CA SER A 413 12.51 -16.10 6.38
C SER A 413 11.04 -16.27 6.77
N ALA A 414 10.62 -15.68 7.89
CA ALA A 414 9.30 -15.95 8.45
C ALA A 414 8.16 -15.20 7.71
N GLY A 415 8.35 -13.92 7.44
CA GLY A 415 7.29 -13.09 6.90
C GLY A 415 6.08 -13.01 7.85
N ASP A 416 4.90 -12.90 7.29
CA ASP A 416 3.62 -12.81 8.02
C ASP A 416 3.27 -14.06 8.85
N ARG A 417 3.88 -15.22 8.55
CA ARG A 417 3.65 -16.47 9.29
C ARG A 417 3.98 -16.36 10.77
N ALA A 418 4.93 -15.49 11.14
CA ALA A 418 5.30 -15.27 12.53
C ALA A 418 4.48 -14.16 13.22
N ILE A 419 3.64 -13.41 12.50
CA ILE A 419 2.74 -12.41 13.11
C ILE A 419 1.58 -13.14 13.80
N ARG A 420 1.54 -13.08 15.12
CA ARG A 420 0.53 -13.80 15.92
C ARG A 420 -0.58 -12.91 16.45
N HIS A 421 -0.22 -11.72 16.92
CA HIS A 421 -1.18 -10.78 17.50
C HIS A 421 -0.96 -9.39 16.90
N VAL A 422 -2.04 -8.70 16.62
CA VAL A 422 -2.00 -7.31 16.13
C VAL A 422 -2.98 -6.47 16.95
N TYR A 423 -2.50 -5.32 17.37
CA TYR A 423 -3.27 -4.33 18.10
C TYR A 423 -3.35 -3.03 17.30
N VAL A 424 -4.54 -2.48 17.20
CA VAL A 424 -4.80 -1.19 16.58
C VAL A 424 -5.58 -0.32 17.57
N ASP A 425 -5.07 0.86 17.83
CA ASP A 425 -5.70 1.80 18.80
C ASP A 425 -5.94 1.14 20.18
N GLY A 426 -5.03 0.25 20.57
CA GLY A 426 -5.10 -0.54 21.80
C GLY A 426 -6.09 -1.71 21.80
N GLN A 427 -6.78 -1.96 20.68
CA GLN A 427 -7.70 -3.07 20.52
C GLN A 427 -7.01 -4.23 19.78
N GLN A 428 -7.12 -5.44 20.30
CA GLN A 428 -6.61 -6.62 19.62
C GLN A 428 -7.51 -6.97 18.44
N VAL A 429 -6.98 -6.86 17.23
CA VAL A 429 -7.69 -7.13 15.97
C VAL A 429 -7.28 -8.45 15.32
N VAL A 430 -6.07 -8.96 15.66
CA VAL A 430 -5.61 -10.31 15.30
C VAL A 430 -5.17 -11.04 16.55
N LYS A 431 -5.62 -12.28 16.72
CA LYS A 431 -5.22 -13.17 17.78
C LYS A 431 -4.88 -14.54 17.22
N ASP A 432 -3.71 -15.07 17.56
CA ASP A 432 -3.21 -16.37 17.09
C ASP A 432 -3.26 -16.51 15.55
N GLY A 433 -2.95 -15.40 14.83
CA GLY A 433 -2.99 -15.33 13.38
C GLY A 433 -4.40 -15.26 12.77
N LYS A 434 -5.45 -15.16 13.60
CA LYS A 434 -6.86 -15.04 13.16
C LYS A 434 -7.35 -13.61 13.32
N VAL A 435 -7.94 -13.05 12.26
CA VAL A 435 -8.62 -11.75 12.30
C VAL A 435 -9.89 -11.88 13.11
N LEU A 436 -10.12 -10.95 14.06
CA LEU A 436 -11.25 -10.98 14.98
C LEU A 436 -12.43 -10.10 14.53
N THR A 437 -12.18 -9.19 13.61
CA THR A 437 -13.10 -8.09 13.26
C THR A 437 -13.78 -8.26 11.90
N VAL A 438 -13.40 -9.30 11.15
CA VAL A 438 -13.92 -9.59 9.81
C VAL A 438 -14.26 -11.08 9.74
N ASP A 439 -15.43 -11.41 9.18
CA ASP A 439 -15.75 -12.76 8.75
C ASP A 439 -15.05 -13.04 7.41
N VAL A 440 -13.84 -13.58 7.51
CA VAL A 440 -12.96 -13.81 6.36
C VAL A 440 -13.54 -14.85 5.40
N GLU A 441 -14.27 -15.85 5.91
CA GLU A 441 -14.89 -16.90 5.07
C GLU A 441 -16.03 -16.32 4.23
N ALA A 442 -16.93 -15.56 4.86
CA ALA A 442 -18.02 -14.87 4.15
C ALA A 442 -17.47 -13.83 3.15
N ALA A 443 -16.47 -13.05 3.54
CA ALA A 443 -15.81 -12.08 2.65
C ALA A 443 -15.17 -12.77 1.44
N THR A 444 -14.51 -13.90 1.65
CA THR A 444 -13.88 -14.67 0.56
C THR A 444 -14.92 -15.24 -0.39
N ALA A 445 -16.03 -15.79 0.12
CA ALA A 445 -17.13 -16.29 -0.71
C ALA A 445 -17.76 -15.15 -1.55
N GLY A 446 -17.97 -13.99 -0.94
CA GLY A 446 -18.44 -12.78 -1.64
C GLY A 446 -17.48 -12.30 -2.73
N LEU A 447 -16.18 -12.33 -2.46
CA LEU A 447 -15.16 -11.97 -3.44
C LEU A 447 -15.12 -12.92 -4.64
N VAL A 448 -15.25 -14.23 -4.41
CA VAL A 448 -15.31 -15.24 -5.49
C VAL A 448 -16.51 -14.98 -6.40
N GLU A 449 -17.67 -14.69 -5.81
CA GLU A 449 -18.87 -14.37 -6.58
C GLU A 449 -18.73 -13.04 -7.36
N ALA A 450 -18.14 -12.01 -6.75
CA ALA A 450 -17.84 -10.74 -7.40
C ALA A 450 -16.92 -10.93 -8.63
N GLN A 451 -15.85 -11.72 -8.48
CA GLN A 451 -14.96 -12.07 -9.58
C GLN A 451 -15.72 -12.83 -10.69
N ARG A 452 -16.50 -13.85 -10.34
CA ARG A 452 -17.27 -14.65 -11.30
C ARG A 452 -18.19 -13.76 -12.15
N LYS A 453 -18.96 -12.87 -11.51
CA LYS A 453 -19.83 -11.90 -12.21
C LYS A 453 -19.03 -11.02 -13.16
N ARG A 454 -17.86 -10.53 -12.70
CA ARG A 454 -17.01 -9.64 -13.48
C ARG A 454 -16.46 -10.33 -14.72
N LEU A 455 -15.93 -11.55 -14.57
CA LEU A 455 -15.36 -12.33 -15.68
C LEU A 455 -16.38 -12.60 -16.78
N ALA A 456 -17.65 -12.82 -16.43
CA ALA A 456 -18.73 -13.01 -17.40
C ALA A 456 -18.99 -11.78 -18.29
N THR A 457 -18.58 -10.57 -17.85
CA THR A 457 -18.81 -9.32 -18.59
C THR A 457 -17.56 -8.81 -19.32
N VAL A 458 -16.46 -9.55 -19.28
CA VAL A 458 -15.19 -9.16 -19.92
C VAL A 458 -15.35 -8.89 -21.42
N PRO A 459 -16.00 -9.74 -22.22
CA PRO A 459 -16.12 -9.50 -23.66
C PRO A 459 -16.82 -8.20 -24.05
N GLN A 460 -17.73 -7.70 -23.20
CA GLN A 460 -18.42 -6.44 -23.44
C GLN A 460 -17.56 -5.20 -23.14
N ARG A 461 -16.48 -5.38 -22.40
CA ARG A 461 -15.59 -4.28 -21.96
C ARG A 461 -14.26 -4.27 -22.70
N ASP A 462 -13.86 -5.41 -23.22
CA ASP A 462 -12.63 -5.53 -23.99
C ASP A 462 -12.83 -4.95 -25.40
N TRP A 463 -11.91 -4.14 -25.85
CA TRP A 463 -11.98 -3.47 -27.17
C TRP A 463 -12.03 -4.43 -28.35
N ALA A 464 -11.53 -5.64 -28.20
CA ALA A 464 -11.54 -6.71 -29.21
C ALA A 464 -12.58 -7.79 -28.94
N GLY A 465 -13.40 -7.66 -27.88
CA GLY A 465 -14.41 -8.64 -27.49
C GLY A 465 -13.85 -9.97 -26.97
N ARG A 466 -12.60 -9.99 -26.51
CA ARG A 466 -11.93 -11.19 -26.02
C ARG A 466 -12.53 -11.65 -24.69
N THR A 467 -12.54 -12.95 -24.44
CA THR A 467 -12.93 -13.54 -23.16
C THR A 467 -11.85 -13.34 -22.09
N ALA A 468 -12.20 -13.57 -20.83
CA ALA A 468 -11.23 -13.53 -19.74
C ALA A 468 -10.07 -14.50 -19.96
N ASP A 469 -10.33 -15.73 -20.43
CA ASP A 469 -9.30 -16.73 -20.70
C ASP A 469 -8.40 -16.38 -21.92
N GLN A 470 -8.89 -15.57 -22.83
CA GLN A 470 -8.07 -15.05 -23.94
C GLN A 470 -7.16 -13.90 -23.50
N LEU A 471 -7.59 -13.11 -22.50
CA LEU A 471 -6.79 -12.01 -21.92
C LEU A 471 -5.80 -12.50 -20.87
N ALA A 472 -6.23 -13.45 -20.05
CA ALA A 472 -5.47 -14.06 -18.96
C ALA A 472 -5.53 -15.60 -19.09
N PRO A 473 -4.80 -16.18 -20.03
CA PRO A 473 -4.85 -17.61 -20.32
C PRO A 473 -4.40 -18.44 -19.10
N PRO A 474 -5.02 -19.61 -18.87
CA PRO A 474 -4.59 -20.50 -17.80
C PRO A 474 -3.16 -21.01 -18.05
N VAL A 475 -2.37 -21.13 -16.98
CA VAL A 475 -0.98 -21.59 -17.02
C VAL A 475 -0.87 -22.99 -17.67
N TYR A 476 -1.84 -23.85 -17.41
CA TYR A 476 -1.92 -25.18 -18.01
C TYR A 476 -3.24 -25.37 -18.74
N GLY A 477 -3.18 -25.86 -19.96
CA GLY A 477 -4.38 -26.21 -20.72
C GLY A 477 -5.13 -27.38 -20.08
N THR A 478 -6.48 -27.34 -20.13
CA THR A 478 -7.33 -28.43 -19.65
C THR A 478 -7.35 -29.57 -20.66
N LYS A 479 -7.18 -30.82 -20.19
CA LYS A 479 -7.34 -32.03 -20.98
C LYS A 479 -8.30 -32.98 -20.26
N ASP A 480 -9.21 -33.60 -21.00
CA ASP A 480 -10.16 -34.58 -20.46
C ASP A 480 -9.49 -35.85 -19.96
N ARG A 481 -8.34 -36.22 -20.55
CA ARG A 481 -7.51 -37.38 -20.16
C ARG A 481 -6.04 -37.14 -20.41
N LEU A 482 -5.19 -37.66 -19.54
CA LEU A 482 -3.78 -37.81 -19.85
C LEU A 482 -3.58 -38.98 -20.83
N PRO A 483 -2.60 -38.94 -21.73
CA PRO A 483 -2.21 -40.11 -22.52
C PRO A 483 -1.93 -41.28 -21.58
N GLN A 484 -2.48 -42.46 -21.87
CA GLN A 484 -2.15 -43.63 -21.08
C GLN A 484 -0.64 -43.88 -21.19
N SER A 485 0.00 -44.17 -20.05
CA SER A 485 1.41 -44.56 -20.02
C SER A 485 1.63 -45.76 -20.96
N ARG A 486 2.61 -45.67 -21.84
CA ARG A 486 3.01 -46.88 -22.58
C ARG A 486 3.43 -47.94 -21.58
N PRO A 487 2.97 -49.20 -21.76
CA PRO A 487 3.44 -50.26 -20.87
C PRO A 487 4.99 -50.29 -20.95
N VAL A 488 5.62 -50.32 -19.81
CA VAL A 488 7.06 -50.57 -19.72
C VAL A 488 7.29 -51.99 -20.18
N THR A 489 7.81 -52.16 -21.38
CA THR A 489 8.25 -53.43 -21.92
C THR A 489 9.63 -53.79 -21.38
#